data_09cc64b0511dfed8fbee444720381be2
#
_entry.id   09cc64b0511dfed8fbee444720381be2
#
_cell.length_a   1.000
_cell.length_b   1.000
_cell.length_c   1.000
_cell.angle_alpha   90.00
_cell.angle_beta   90.00
_cell.angle_gamma   90.00
#
_symmetry.space_group_name_H-M   'P 1'
#
loop_
_entity.id
_entity.type
_entity.pdbx_description
1 polymer ?
#
loop_
_entity_poly.entity_id
_entity_poly.type
_entity_poly.pdbx_seq_one_letter_code
_entity_poly.pdbx_strand_id
1 'polypeptide(L)'
;MIWKTKRGILDISQQARVMGILNVTPDSFSDGGDHLGTETALVHARRMISEGAGLIDIGGESTRPGSAPVPAEEEISRTAPVIAGLRKEWDGLISIDTSKAAVAAAALEAGADVVNDVSGLQADPEMTGVCARSGCGVVVMHMQGTPRTMQSAPVYADVVREVREFFEERLRTLTAVGIEEQALCFDPGIGFGKNLEHNLALLRALDRISAGARPILLGISRKSFIGKILGTEDLSAREWPTIAITANAREKGVMLHRVHAVRPNVEALRMTEAILGVTG
;
A
#
# COMPACT_ATOMS: atom_id res chain seq x y z
N MET A 1 1.37 18.63 -4.04
CA MET A 1 0.84 17.73 -2.98
C MET A 1 2.03 17.17 -2.20
N ILE A 2 1.97 17.12 -0.87
CA ILE A 2 3.06 16.61 -0.04
C ILE A 2 2.55 15.49 0.87
N TRP A 3 3.44 14.56 1.20
CA TRP A 3 3.21 13.51 2.18
C TRP A 3 4.36 13.49 3.19
N LYS A 4 4.05 13.69 4.47
CA LYS A 4 5.03 13.64 5.56
C LYS A 4 5.27 12.18 5.96
N THR A 5 6.52 11.81 6.09
CA THR A 5 6.96 10.49 6.58
C THR A 5 7.95 10.68 7.72
N LYS A 6 8.34 9.61 8.40
CA LYS A 6 9.36 9.67 9.46
C LYS A 6 10.70 10.24 8.95
N ARG A 7 10.99 10.08 7.66
CA ARG A 7 12.23 10.55 7.02
C ARG A 7 12.15 11.99 6.50
N GLY A 8 10.99 12.60 6.53
CA GLY A 8 10.76 13.95 6.03
C GLY A 8 9.59 14.05 5.08
N ILE A 9 9.59 15.11 4.30
CA ILE A 9 8.50 15.42 3.37
C ILE A 9 8.81 14.83 1.99
N LEU A 10 7.91 13.99 1.48
CA LEU A 10 7.90 13.55 0.09
C LEU A 10 7.04 14.53 -0.71
N ASP A 11 7.64 15.25 -1.63
CA ASP A 11 6.90 16.05 -2.62
C ASP A 11 6.43 15.14 -3.77
N ILE A 12 5.13 15.06 -3.92
CA ILE A 12 4.43 14.32 -4.98
C ILE A 12 3.50 15.24 -5.77
N SER A 13 3.81 16.54 -5.82
CA SER A 13 2.97 17.52 -6.54
C SER A 13 3.04 17.35 -8.05
N GLN A 14 4.16 16.89 -8.57
CA GLN A 14 4.42 16.75 -10.00
C GLN A 14 4.52 15.30 -10.44
N GLN A 15 5.35 14.51 -9.79
CA GLN A 15 5.65 13.13 -10.18
C GLN A 15 5.04 12.11 -9.23
N ALA A 16 4.32 11.15 -9.79
CA ALA A 16 3.85 9.98 -9.07
C ALA A 16 5.01 9.07 -8.64
N ARG A 17 4.80 8.31 -7.58
CA ARG A 17 5.78 7.35 -7.06
C ARG A 17 5.22 5.93 -7.09
N VAL A 18 6.08 5.00 -7.43
CA VAL A 18 5.79 3.57 -7.36
C VAL A 18 6.27 3.01 -6.03
N MET A 19 5.38 2.32 -5.34
CA MET A 19 5.62 1.53 -4.15
C MET A 19 5.70 0.06 -4.56
N GLY A 20 6.90 -0.52 -4.49
CA GLY A 20 7.14 -1.93 -4.82
C GLY A 20 6.69 -2.85 -3.68
N ILE A 21 5.92 -3.90 -4.00
CA ILE A 21 5.43 -4.90 -3.04
C ILE A 21 6.49 -5.96 -2.77
N LEU A 22 6.96 -6.05 -1.54
CA LEU A 22 7.89 -7.06 -1.08
C LEU A 22 7.26 -7.95 0.00
N ASN A 23 6.72 -9.10 -0.42
CA ASN A 23 6.17 -10.08 0.52
C ASN A 23 7.28 -10.97 1.06
N VAL A 24 7.43 -11.00 2.39
CA VAL A 24 8.40 -11.84 3.12
C VAL A 24 7.63 -12.97 3.80
N THR A 25 7.00 -13.82 2.99
CA THR A 25 6.24 -14.98 3.48
C THR A 25 6.98 -16.27 3.12
N PRO A 26 6.78 -17.38 3.87
CA PRO A 26 7.44 -18.67 3.58
C PRO A 26 7.29 -19.15 2.15
N ASP A 27 6.10 -18.95 1.56
CA ASP A 27 5.82 -19.33 0.16
C ASP A 27 6.61 -18.50 -0.86
N SER A 28 7.11 -17.34 -0.46
CA SER A 28 7.90 -16.47 -1.33
C SER A 28 9.38 -16.85 -1.36
N PHE A 29 9.86 -17.68 -0.38
CA PHE A 29 11.28 -17.98 -0.18
C PHE A 29 11.50 -19.41 0.32
N SER A 30 10.87 -20.40 -0.28
CA SER A 30 10.65 -21.77 0.21
C SER A 30 11.87 -22.68 0.42
N ASP A 31 13.11 -22.26 0.13
CA ASP A 31 14.26 -23.18 0.08
C ASP A 31 15.45 -22.90 1.00
N GLY A 32 15.31 -22.10 2.05
CA GLY A 32 16.48 -21.93 2.92
C GLY A 32 16.25 -21.02 4.12
N GLY A 33 16.57 -21.45 5.29
CA GLY A 33 16.42 -20.81 6.60
C GLY A 33 16.43 -19.27 6.67
N ASP A 34 16.17 -18.68 7.81
CA ASP A 34 15.90 -17.24 8.03
C ASP A 34 16.91 -16.29 7.37
N HIS A 35 18.19 -16.64 7.31
CA HIS A 35 19.23 -15.81 6.66
C HIS A 35 19.14 -15.81 5.14
N LEU A 36 18.79 -16.94 4.52
CA LEU A 36 18.63 -17.02 3.05
C LEU A 36 17.37 -16.28 2.60
N GLY A 37 16.29 -16.32 3.40
CA GLY A 37 15.07 -15.58 3.15
C GLY A 37 15.29 -14.07 3.17
N THR A 38 16.04 -13.57 4.15
CA THR A 38 16.37 -12.13 4.26
C THR A 38 17.22 -11.65 3.08
N GLU A 39 18.28 -12.39 2.70
CA GLU A 39 19.11 -11.96 1.56
C GLU A 39 18.35 -12.01 0.23
N THR A 40 17.52 -13.02 0.02
CA THR A 40 16.66 -13.09 -1.17
C THR A 40 15.68 -11.92 -1.23
N ALA A 41 15.09 -11.51 -0.10
CA ALA A 41 14.24 -10.34 -0.01
C ALA A 41 15.02 -9.04 -0.33
N LEU A 42 16.25 -8.90 0.17
CA LEU A 42 17.11 -7.75 -0.13
C LEU A 42 17.49 -7.70 -1.61
N VAL A 43 17.84 -8.82 -2.24
CA VAL A 43 18.08 -8.90 -3.69
C VAL A 43 16.85 -8.43 -4.47
N HIS A 44 15.66 -8.86 -4.08
CA HIS A 44 14.42 -8.43 -4.72
C HIS A 44 14.15 -6.92 -4.50
N ALA A 45 14.37 -6.41 -3.29
CA ALA A 45 14.26 -4.98 -3.01
C ALA A 45 15.22 -4.14 -3.87
N ARG A 46 16.50 -4.53 -3.95
CA ARG A 46 17.53 -3.87 -4.80
C ARG A 46 17.09 -3.84 -6.27
N ARG A 47 16.52 -4.95 -6.75
CA ARG A 47 15.97 -5.01 -8.12
C ARG A 47 14.85 -3.99 -8.31
N MET A 48 13.84 -3.96 -7.42
CA MET A 48 12.73 -2.99 -7.49
C MET A 48 13.24 -1.54 -7.45
N ILE A 49 14.25 -1.25 -6.63
CA ILE A 49 14.91 0.06 -6.56
C ILE A 49 15.57 0.40 -7.90
N SER A 50 16.33 -0.53 -8.48
CA SER A 50 16.95 -0.34 -9.81
C SER A 50 15.93 -0.18 -10.94
N GLU A 51 14.72 -0.70 -10.76
CA GLU A 51 13.57 -0.54 -11.66
C GLU A 51 12.83 0.79 -11.47
N GLY A 52 13.19 1.60 -10.45
CA GLY A 52 12.67 2.93 -10.19
C GLY A 52 11.60 3.02 -9.10
N ALA A 53 11.51 2.04 -8.20
CA ALA A 53 10.66 2.16 -7.01
C ALA A 53 11.11 3.33 -6.13
N GLY A 54 10.19 4.20 -5.77
CA GLY A 54 10.41 5.28 -4.81
C GLY A 54 10.17 4.86 -3.36
N LEU A 55 9.40 3.76 -3.18
CA LEU A 55 9.08 3.16 -1.89
C LEU A 55 9.12 1.65 -2.02
N ILE A 56 9.52 0.95 -0.94
CA ILE A 56 9.39 -0.52 -0.82
C ILE A 56 8.45 -0.81 0.34
N ASP A 57 7.39 -1.57 0.09
CA ASP A 57 6.39 -1.95 1.07
C ASP A 57 6.58 -3.40 1.48
N ILE A 58 7.00 -3.63 2.72
CA ILE A 58 7.43 -4.92 3.24
C ILE A 58 6.31 -5.51 4.07
N GLY A 59 5.84 -6.72 3.71
CA GLY A 59 4.78 -7.42 4.43
C GLY A 59 5.19 -8.83 4.83
N GLY A 60 5.01 -9.19 6.10
CA GLY A 60 5.32 -10.52 6.66
C GLY A 60 4.11 -11.44 6.76
N GLU A 61 2.90 -10.91 6.56
CA GLU A 61 1.63 -11.64 6.56
C GLU A 61 0.90 -11.44 5.23
N SER A 62 0.26 -12.50 4.76
CA SER A 62 -0.58 -12.42 3.55
C SER A 62 -1.96 -11.87 3.90
N THR A 63 -2.36 -10.77 3.26
CA THR A 63 -3.71 -10.19 3.39
C THR A 63 -4.71 -10.75 2.36
N ARG A 64 -4.35 -11.84 1.65
CA ARG A 64 -5.24 -12.50 0.69
C ARG A 64 -6.42 -13.16 1.42
N PRO A 65 -7.61 -13.24 0.78
CA PRO A 65 -8.74 -13.93 1.34
C PRO A 65 -8.38 -15.37 1.76
N GLY A 66 -8.70 -15.74 3.01
CA GLY A 66 -8.47 -17.09 3.52
C GLY A 66 -7.06 -17.39 4.05
N SER A 67 -6.13 -16.44 4.00
CA SER A 67 -4.82 -16.61 4.62
C SER A 67 -4.93 -16.81 6.14
N ALA A 68 -4.09 -17.69 6.68
CA ALA A 68 -3.98 -17.88 8.13
C ALA A 68 -3.29 -16.66 8.77
N PRO A 69 -3.73 -16.21 9.96
CA PRO A 69 -3.05 -15.15 10.68
C PRO A 69 -1.68 -15.60 11.15
N VAL A 70 -0.71 -14.69 11.14
CA VAL A 70 0.66 -14.91 11.61
C VAL A 70 0.82 -14.27 12.99
N PRO A 71 1.44 -14.92 13.99
CA PRO A 71 1.78 -14.27 15.26
C PRO A 71 2.68 -13.04 15.06
N ALA A 72 2.53 -12.02 15.92
CA ALA A 72 3.30 -10.79 15.78
C ALA A 72 4.81 -11.02 15.84
N GLU A 73 5.27 -11.89 16.73
CA GLU A 73 6.70 -12.25 16.87
C GLU A 73 7.27 -12.86 15.58
N GLU A 74 6.50 -13.72 14.93
CA GLU A 74 6.88 -14.33 13.66
C GLU A 74 6.91 -13.29 12.52
N GLU A 75 5.93 -12.41 12.46
CA GLU A 75 5.89 -11.32 11.47
C GLU A 75 7.07 -10.35 11.67
N ILE A 76 7.42 -10.01 12.90
CA ILE A 76 8.61 -9.22 13.25
C ILE A 76 9.89 -9.93 12.78
N SER A 77 10.03 -11.23 13.09
CA SER A 77 11.22 -12.00 12.70
C SER A 77 11.45 -12.04 11.19
N ARG A 78 10.38 -11.99 10.40
CA ARG A 78 10.44 -11.95 8.95
C ARG A 78 10.78 -10.55 8.41
N THR A 79 10.19 -9.49 8.97
CA THR A 79 10.21 -8.15 8.37
C THR A 79 11.32 -7.25 8.91
N ALA A 80 11.57 -7.25 10.21
CA ALA A 80 12.54 -6.33 10.82
C ALA A 80 13.98 -6.52 10.30
N PRO A 81 14.51 -7.75 10.09
CA PRO A 81 15.83 -7.94 9.52
C PRO A 81 15.96 -7.41 8.08
N VAL A 82 14.91 -7.57 7.27
CA VAL A 82 14.87 -7.06 5.89
C VAL A 82 14.85 -5.53 5.89
N ILE A 83 14.05 -4.90 6.74
CA ILE A 83 13.99 -3.44 6.90
C ILE A 83 15.35 -2.90 7.33
N ALA A 84 15.96 -3.49 8.37
CA ALA A 84 17.25 -3.06 8.88
C ALA A 84 18.38 -3.27 7.86
N GLY A 85 18.35 -4.37 7.09
CA GLY A 85 19.29 -4.61 5.99
C GLY A 85 19.16 -3.59 4.89
N LEU A 86 17.94 -3.37 4.39
CA LEU A 86 17.65 -2.41 3.33
C LEU A 86 18.01 -0.97 3.73
N ARG A 87 17.73 -0.60 4.98
CA ARG A 87 18.02 0.75 5.49
C ARG A 87 19.51 1.08 5.51
N LYS A 88 20.39 0.11 5.65
CA LYS A 88 21.85 0.32 5.63
C LYS A 88 22.38 0.74 4.25
N GLU A 89 21.66 0.40 3.18
CA GLU A 89 22.12 0.57 1.81
C GLU A 89 21.23 1.49 0.97
N TRP A 90 20.07 1.89 1.47
CA TRP A 90 19.11 2.68 0.71
C TRP A 90 18.43 3.76 1.54
N ASP A 91 18.48 4.98 1.02
CA ASP A 91 17.91 6.17 1.64
C ASP A 91 16.45 6.48 1.21
N GLY A 92 15.86 5.66 0.36
CA GLY A 92 14.45 5.80 -0.03
C GLY A 92 13.49 5.39 1.06
N LEU A 93 12.20 5.48 0.79
CA LEU A 93 11.15 5.23 1.79
C LEU A 93 10.86 3.74 1.94
N ILE A 94 10.86 3.26 3.19
CA ILE A 94 10.49 1.90 3.56
C ILE A 94 9.15 1.93 4.29
N SER A 95 8.21 1.13 3.81
CA SER A 95 6.88 0.93 4.40
C SER A 95 6.78 -0.47 5.01
N ILE A 96 6.05 -0.60 6.11
CA ILE A 96 5.62 -1.87 6.69
C ILE A 96 4.13 -2.09 6.44
N ASP A 97 3.75 -3.18 5.78
CA ASP A 97 2.35 -3.61 5.57
C ASP A 97 1.96 -4.52 6.73
N THR A 98 1.25 -3.95 7.71
CA THR A 98 0.81 -4.67 8.91
C THR A 98 -0.38 -3.99 9.58
N SER A 99 -1.23 -4.78 10.25
CA SER A 99 -2.31 -4.30 11.11
C SER A 99 -2.03 -4.51 12.62
N LYS A 100 -0.79 -4.86 12.97
CA LYS A 100 -0.36 -5.13 14.35
C LYS A 100 0.58 -4.03 14.86
N ALA A 101 0.23 -3.38 15.97
CA ALA A 101 1.01 -2.30 16.56
C ALA A 101 2.43 -2.71 16.96
N ALA A 102 2.60 -3.93 17.50
CA ALA A 102 3.90 -4.45 17.86
C ALA A 102 4.83 -4.62 16.64
N VAL A 103 4.29 -5.11 15.52
CA VAL A 103 5.05 -5.24 14.26
C VAL A 103 5.42 -3.87 13.71
N ALA A 104 4.46 -2.93 13.70
CA ALA A 104 4.70 -1.56 13.25
C ALA A 104 5.79 -0.87 14.09
N ALA A 105 5.76 -1.03 15.43
CA ALA A 105 6.77 -0.46 16.33
C ALA A 105 8.17 -1.03 16.03
N ALA A 106 8.31 -2.35 15.92
CA ALA A 106 9.58 -3.01 15.60
C ALA A 106 10.12 -2.61 14.21
N ALA A 107 9.23 -2.51 13.22
CA ALA A 107 9.59 -2.07 11.87
C ALA A 107 10.08 -0.61 11.84
N LEU A 108 9.42 0.30 12.57
CA LEU A 108 9.82 1.70 12.70
C LEU A 108 11.15 1.87 13.45
N GLU A 109 11.43 1.01 14.43
CA GLU A 109 12.73 0.94 15.10
C GLU A 109 13.82 0.42 14.15
N ALA A 110 13.50 -0.60 13.34
CA ALA A 110 14.42 -1.13 12.33
C ALA A 110 14.71 -0.17 11.16
N GLY A 111 13.94 0.92 11.01
CA GLY A 111 14.17 1.96 10.02
C GLY A 111 13.07 2.15 8.98
N ALA A 112 11.87 1.62 9.20
CA ALA A 112 10.71 1.96 8.37
C ALA A 112 10.28 3.43 8.57
N ASP A 113 9.69 4.00 7.53
CA ASP A 113 9.27 5.41 7.47
C ASP A 113 7.75 5.57 7.44
N VAL A 114 7.05 4.50 7.04
CA VAL A 114 5.61 4.47 6.78
C VAL A 114 5.00 3.21 7.38
N VAL A 115 3.82 3.34 7.95
CA VAL A 115 2.93 2.23 8.31
C VAL A 115 1.79 2.16 7.30
N ASN A 116 1.65 1.03 6.63
CA ASN A 116 0.56 0.72 5.71
C ASN A 116 -0.37 -0.30 6.38
N ASP A 117 -1.55 0.16 6.81
CA ASP A 117 -2.49 -0.69 7.55
C ASP A 117 -3.79 -0.90 6.79
N VAL A 118 -4.01 -2.14 6.34
CA VAL A 118 -5.21 -2.56 5.60
C VAL A 118 -6.50 -2.44 6.43
N SER A 119 -6.40 -2.33 7.76
CA SER A 119 -7.55 -2.11 8.65
C SER A 119 -7.91 -0.62 8.83
N GLY A 120 -7.10 0.30 8.31
CA GLY A 120 -7.26 1.74 8.54
C GLY A 120 -7.01 2.14 9.99
N LEU A 121 -6.09 1.47 10.68
CA LEU A 121 -5.75 1.66 12.10
C LEU A 121 -6.91 1.30 13.06
N GLN A 122 -7.70 0.29 12.71
CA GLN A 122 -8.88 -0.10 13.50
C GLN A 122 -8.74 -1.51 14.13
N ALA A 123 -7.85 -2.37 13.62
CA ALA A 123 -7.73 -3.75 14.11
C ALA A 123 -6.99 -3.83 15.45
N ASP A 124 -5.97 -3.00 15.64
CA ASP A 124 -5.17 -2.97 16.87
C ASP A 124 -5.31 -1.60 17.54
N PRO A 125 -5.89 -1.51 18.75
CA PRO A 125 -6.12 -0.24 19.44
C PRO A 125 -4.82 0.53 19.77
N GLU A 126 -3.66 -0.13 19.83
CA GLU A 126 -2.37 0.51 20.10
C GLU A 126 -1.73 1.13 18.84
N MET A 127 -2.20 0.77 17.62
CA MET A 127 -1.63 1.21 16.35
C MET A 127 -1.61 2.74 16.21
N THR A 128 -2.69 3.39 16.58
CA THR A 128 -2.78 4.86 16.50
C THR A 128 -1.74 5.54 17.38
N GLY A 129 -1.51 5.01 18.59
CA GLY A 129 -0.50 5.50 19.52
C GLY A 129 0.92 5.31 18.99
N VAL A 130 1.21 4.17 18.35
CA VAL A 130 2.51 3.91 17.71
C VAL A 130 2.76 4.92 16.59
N CYS A 131 1.81 5.12 15.69
CA CYS A 131 1.94 6.06 14.57
C CYS A 131 2.10 7.51 15.05
N ALA A 132 1.30 7.96 16.03
CA ALA A 132 1.36 9.32 16.55
C ALA A 132 2.72 9.63 17.21
N ARG A 133 3.24 8.70 18.04
CA ARG A 133 4.56 8.91 18.71
C ARG A 133 5.73 8.87 17.76
N SER A 134 5.66 8.07 16.70
CA SER A 134 6.78 7.90 15.76
C SER A 134 6.88 9.03 14.72
N GLY A 135 5.79 9.74 14.45
CA GLY A 135 5.70 10.73 13.38
C GLY A 135 5.87 10.14 11.98
N CYS A 136 5.58 8.84 11.81
CA CYS A 136 5.67 8.14 10.52
C CYS A 136 4.59 8.60 9.54
N GLY A 137 4.80 8.33 8.25
CA GLY A 137 3.72 8.36 7.26
C GLY A 137 2.75 7.22 7.52
N VAL A 138 1.47 7.43 7.21
CA VAL A 138 0.42 6.44 7.48
C VAL A 138 -0.45 6.26 6.26
N VAL A 139 -0.56 5.02 5.78
CA VAL A 139 -1.55 4.64 4.77
C VAL A 139 -2.77 4.04 5.48
N VAL A 140 -3.91 4.66 5.27
CA VAL A 140 -5.21 4.31 5.86
C VAL A 140 -6.08 3.68 4.79
N MET A 141 -6.21 2.35 4.80
CA MET A 141 -7.02 1.66 3.80
C MET A 141 -8.46 1.44 4.28
N HIS A 142 -9.41 1.57 3.36
CA HIS A 142 -10.81 1.19 3.59
C HIS A 142 -11.05 -0.28 3.25
N MET A 143 -11.58 -1.02 4.22
CA MET A 143 -12.04 -2.39 4.05
C MET A 143 -13.39 -2.59 4.74
N GLN A 144 -14.33 -3.31 4.10
CA GLN A 144 -15.54 -3.79 4.76
C GLN A 144 -15.33 -5.22 5.24
N GLY A 145 -15.58 -5.49 6.53
CA GLY A 145 -15.31 -6.79 7.14
C GLY A 145 -13.84 -7.00 7.52
N THR A 146 -13.38 -8.23 7.48
CA THR A 146 -11.98 -8.62 7.74
C THR A 146 -11.42 -9.37 6.51
N PRO A 147 -10.11 -9.57 6.37
CA PRO A 147 -9.55 -10.35 5.26
C PRO A 147 -10.20 -11.74 5.09
N ARG A 148 -10.69 -12.34 6.16
CA ARG A 148 -11.38 -13.65 6.12
C ARG A 148 -12.82 -13.58 5.64
N THR A 149 -13.52 -12.49 5.92
CA THR A 149 -14.99 -12.37 5.69
C THR A 149 -15.34 -11.38 4.60
N MET A 150 -14.42 -10.52 4.19
CA MET A 150 -14.64 -9.38 3.29
C MET A 150 -15.27 -9.73 1.93
N GLN A 151 -15.14 -10.97 1.46
CA GLN A 151 -15.70 -11.40 0.17
C GLN A 151 -17.08 -12.07 0.29
N SER A 152 -17.61 -12.27 1.51
CA SER A 152 -18.81 -13.08 1.75
C SER A 152 -20.15 -12.37 1.48
N ALA A 153 -20.20 -11.20 0.96
CA ALA A 153 -21.33 -10.39 0.47
C ALA A 153 -21.14 -8.90 0.83
N PRO A 154 -20.20 -8.21 0.20
CA PRO A 154 -20.02 -6.79 0.47
C PRO A 154 -21.22 -5.99 -0.01
N VAL A 155 -21.81 -5.17 0.87
CA VAL A 155 -23.00 -4.36 0.57
C VAL A 155 -22.70 -2.89 0.83
N TYR A 156 -22.96 -2.06 -0.18
CA TYR A 156 -22.89 -0.61 -0.11
C TYR A 156 -24.14 -0.02 -0.72
N ALA A 157 -24.70 1.02 -0.13
CA ALA A 157 -25.74 1.83 -0.76
C ALA A 157 -25.11 2.73 -1.85
N ASP A 158 -23.93 3.32 -1.54
CA ASP A 158 -23.09 4.08 -2.46
C ASP A 158 -21.63 3.92 -2.02
N VAL A 159 -20.89 3.03 -2.69
CA VAL A 159 -19.50 2.70 -2.32
C VAL A 159 -18.56 3.91 -2.38
N VAL A 160 -18.78 4.85 -3.32
CA VAL A 160 -17.93 6.04 -3.47
C VAL A 160 -18.15 6.99 -2.31
N ARG A 161 -19.41 7.24 -1.96
CA ARG A 161 -19.76 8.09 -0.82
C ARG A 161 -19.29 7.48 0.50
N GLU A 162 -19.55 6.19 0.74
CA GLU A 162 -19.20 5.52 2.00
C GLU A 162 -17.70 5.44 2.22
N VAL A 163 -16.90 5.19 1.16
CA VAL A 163 -15.43 5.23 1.24
C VAL A 163 -14.93 6.64 1.54
N ARG A 164 -15.52 7.67 0.93
CA ARG A 164 -15.17 9.06 1.21
C ARG A 164 -15.53 9.46 2.65
N GLU A 165 -16.73 9.11 3.13
CA GLU A 165 -17.16 9.35 4.50
C GLU A 165 -16.22 8.66 5.51
N PHE A 166 -15.78 7.44 5.21
CA PHE A 166 -14.77 6.74 6.01
C PHE A 166 -13.45 7.54 6.06
N PHE A 167 -12.95 8.04 4.94
CA PHE A 167 -11.72 8.83 4.93
C PHE A 167 -11.87 10.14 5.71
N GLU A 168 -13.00 10.83 5.61
CA GLU A 168 -13.31 12.04 6.38
C GLU A 168 -13.38 11.75 7.88
N GLU A 169 -13.96 10.63 8.27
CA GLU A 169 -14.00 10.18 9.65
C GLU A 169 -12.61 9.83 10.16
N ARG A 170 -11.82 9.03 9.40
CA ARG A 170 -10.45 8.66 9.79
C ARG A 170 -9.54 9.88 9.87
N LEU A 171 -9.63 10.82 8.91
CA LEU A 171 -8.90 12.08 8.96
C LEU A 171 -9.12 12.79 10.30
N ARG A 172 -10.39 13.00 10.67
CA ARG A 172 -10.78 13.68 11.91
C ARG A 172 -10.30 12.92 13.15
N THR A 173 -10.51 11.61 13.19
CA THR A 173 -10.20 10.78 14.36
C THR A 173 -8.70 10.66 14.58
N LEU A 174 -7.93 10.43 13.50
CA LEU A 174 -6.48 10.24 13.59
C LEU A 174 -5.75 11.56 13.90
N THR A 175 -6.22 12.68 13.39
CA THR A 175 -5.65 13.99 13.75
C THR A 175 -5.97 14.37 15.20
N ALA A 176 -7.13 14.01 15.71
CA ALA A 176 -7.49 14.25 17.11
C ALA A 176 -6.60 13.48 18.11
N VAL A 177 -6.03 12.35 17.72
CA VAL A 177 -5.08 11.58 18.56
C VAL A 177 -3.61 11.93 18.30
N GLY A 178 -3.33 12.98 17.51
CA GLY A 178 -1.99 13.56 17.33
C GLY A 178 -1.23 13.06 16.10
N ILE A 179 -1.85 12.31 15.19
CA ILE A 179 -1.23 12.04 13.89
C ILE A 179 -1.39 13.29 13.02
N GLU A 180 -0.29 13.79 12.47
CA GLU A 180 -0.34 14.98 11.63
C GLU A 180 -1.14 14.72 10.35
N GLU A 181 -2.01 15.65 9.96
CA GLU A 181 -2.80 15.52 8.75
C GLU A 181 -1.93 15.22 7.52
N GLN A 182 -0.80 15.92 7.40
CA GLN A 182 0.15 15.73 6.29
C GLN A 182 0.80 14.35 6.26
N ALA A 183 0.76 13.58 7.34
CA ALA A 183 1.27 12.21 7.38
C ALA A 183 0.28 11.18 6.84
N LEU A 184 -0.99 11.54 6.64
CA LEU A 184 -2.03 10.62 6.16
C LEU A 184 -2.03 10.50 4.65
N CYS A 185 -2.20 9.27 4.18
CA CYS A 185 -2.46 8.85 2.81
C CYS A 185 -3.62 7.85 2.82
N PHE A 186 -4.54 7.92 1.87
CA PHE A 186 -5.72 7.06 1.85
C PHE A 186 -5.65 6.03 0.72
N ASP A 187 -6.06 4.78 1.00
CA ASP A 187 -6.23 3.73 -0.02
C ASP A 187 -7.71 3.30 -0.07
N PRO A 188 -8.39 3.39 -1.22
CA PRO A 188 -9.79 2.97 -1.34
C PRO A 188 -10.01 1.47 -1.14
N GLY A 189 -8.95 0.67 -1.02
CA GLY A 189 -9.03 -0.76 -0.76
C GLY A 189 -9.72 -1.52 -1.88
N ILE A 190 -9.32 -1.29 -3.13
CA ILE A 190 -9.81 -2.05 -4.28
C ILE A 190 -9.62 -3.55 -4.03
N GLY A 191 -10.69 -4.34 -4.13
CA GLY A 191 -10.67 -5.78 -3.88
C GLY A 191 -10.81 -6.20 -2.42
N PHE A 192 -10.89 -5.25 -1.47
CA PHE A 192 -11.09 -5.52 -0.05
C PHE A 192 -12.55 -5.21 0.34
N GLY A 193 -13.36 -6.24 0.55
CA GLY A 193 -14.78 -6.08 0.86
C GLY A 193 -15.56 -5.36 -0.24
N LYS A 194 -15.29 -5.69 -1.50
CA LYS A 194 -15.89 -5.02 -2.67
C LYS A 194 -16.09 -6.02 -3.81
N ASN A 195 -17.26 -5.98 -4.44
CA ASN A 195 -17.55 -6.74 -5.65
C ASN A 195 -16.97 -6.03 -6.91
N LEU A 196 -17.21 -6.58 -8.09
CA LEU A 196 -16.70 -6.01 -9.34
C LEU A 196 -17.22 -4.58 -9.57
N GLU A 197 -18.51 -4.35 -9.43
CA GLU A 197 -19.15 -3.05 -9.67
C GLU A 197 -18.65 -2.00 -8.68
N HIS A 198 -18.48 -2.37 -7.41
CA HIS A 198 -17.92 -1.48 -6.39
C HIS A 198 -16.49 -1.05 -6.74
N ASN A 199 -15.64 -1.99 -7.19
CA ASN A 199 -14.28 -1.67 -7.59
C ASN A 199 -14.25 -0.73 -8.79
N LEU A 200 -15.06 -0.98 -9.81
CA LEU A 200 -15.15 -0.13 -10.99
C LEU A 200 -15.71 1.27 -10.67
N ALA A 201 -16.70 1.36 -9.77
CA ALA A 201 -17.24 2.65 -9.33
C ALA A 201 -16.16 3.50 -8.63
N LEU A 202 -15.36 2.90 -7.74
CA LEU A 202 -14.24 3.58 -7.08
C LEU A 202 -13.16 4.02 -8.07
N LEU A 203 -12.77 3.16 -9.03
CA LEU A 203 -11.77 3.50 -10.05
C LEU A 203 -12.24 4.66 -10.96
N ARG A 204 -13.54 4.77 -11.23
CA ARG A 204 -14.11 5.91 -11.97
C ARG A 204 -14.07 7.22 -11.16
N ALA A 205 -14.06 7.14 -9.82
CA ALA A 205 -14.20 8.27 -8.91
C ALA A 205 -12.91 8.65 -8.16
N LEU A 206 -11.74 8.17 -8.59
CA LEU A 206 -10.45 8.40 -7.90
C LEU A 206 -10.12 9.88 -7.68
N ASP A 207 -10.58 10.74 -8.58
CA ASP A 207 -10.41 12.20 -8.53
C ASP A 207 -11.19 12.90 -7.42
N ARG A 208 -12.17 12.23 -6.78
CA ARG A 208 -13.11 12.83 -5.83
C ARG A 208 -13.32 12.04 -4.52
N ILE A 209 -12.55 10.97 -4.28
CA ILE A 209 -12.71 10.16 -3.06
C ILE A 209 -11.78 10.57 -1.92
N SER A 210 -10.76 11.40 -2.16
CA SER A 210 -9.84 11.84 -1.12
C SER A 210 -10.49 12.76 -0.10
N ALA A 211 -10.06 12.71 1.15
CA ALA A 211 -10.40 13.63 2.22
C ALA A 211 -9.23 14.57 2.51
N GLY A 212 -9.51 15.85 2.84
CA GLY A 212 -8.48 16.84 3.19
C GLY A 212 -7.41 17.07 2.12
N ALA A 213 -7.71 16.82 0.85
CA ALA A 213 -6.73 16.86 -0.24
C ALA A 213 -5.47 16.00 0.02
N ARG A 214 -5.62 14.92 0.79
CA ARG A 214 -4.52 13.99 1.07
C ARG A 214 -4.25 13.07 -0.12
N PRO A 215 -3.02 12.57 -0.28
CA PRO A 215 -2.70 11.65 -1.37
C PRO A 215 -3.52 10.37 -1.30
N ILE A 216 -3.78 9.80 -2.48
CA ILE A 216 -4.33 8.45 -2.66
C ILE A 216 -3.19 7.51 -3.03
N LEU A 217 -3.10 6.40 -2.30
CA LEU A 217 -2.37 5.20 -2.69
C LEU A 217 -3.32 4.25 -3.39
N LEU A 218 -2.95 3.76 -4.56
CA LEU A 218 -3.76 2.78 -5.29
C LEU A 218 -3.04 1.43 -5.39
N GLY A 219 -3.57 0.43 -4.71
CA GLY A 219 -3.11 -0.96 -4.78
C GLY A 219 -4.04 -1.81 -5.63
N ILE A 220 -3.75 -1.96 -6.94
CA ILE A 220 -4.60 -2.75 -7.87
C ILE A 220 -3.87 -3.93 -8.50
N SER A 221 -2.58 -4.06 -8.27
CA SER A 221 -1.71 -4.99 -8.98
C SER A 221 -2.15 -6.44 -8.82
N ARG A 222 -2.40 -7.10 -9.92
CA ARG A 222 -2.81 -8.51 -10.08
C ARG A 222 -4.12 -8.88 -9.34
N LYS A 223 -4.95 -7.90 -8.95
CA LYS A 223 -6.18 -8.18 -8.21
C LYS A 223 -7.22 -8.97 -9.03
N SER A 224 -8.04 -9.75 -8.31
CA SER A 224 -8.98 -10.73 -8.89
C SER A 224 -10.05 -10.10 -9.79
N PHE A 225 -10.45 -8.84 -9.55
CA PHE A 225 -11.42 -8.16 -10.40
C PHE A 225 -10.94 -8.02 -11.86
N ILE A 226 -9.61 -7.88 -12.07
CA ILE A 226 -9.02 -7.85 -13.41
C ILE A 226 -9.23 -9.20 -14.10
N GLY A 227 -8.94 -10.30 -13.40
CA GLY A 227 -9.17 -11.64 -13.95
C GLY A 227 -10.65 -11.91 -14.29
N LYS A 228 -11.57 -11.39 -13.44
CA LYS A 228 -13.02 -11.49 -13.71
C LYS A 228 -13.43 -10.77 -15.01
N ILE A 229 -12.84 -9.60 -15.30
CA ILE A 229 -13.10 -8.86 -16.55
C ILE A 229 -12.52 -9.58 -17.75
N LEU A 230 -11.31 -10.14 -17.61
CA LEU A 230 -10.62 -10.85 -18.70
C LEU A 230 -11.09 -12.28 -18.92
N GLY A 231 -11.89 -12.83 -18.00
CA GLY A 231 -12.30 -14.24 -18.03
C GLY A 231 -11.14 -15.21 -17.79
N THR A 232 -10.12 -14.84 -17.00
CA THR A 232 -8.95 -15.68 -16.73
C THR A 232 -8.54 -15.64 -15.26
N GLU A 233 -8.01 -16.76 -14.78
CA GLU A 233 -7.36 -16.85 -13.46
C GLU A 233 -5.85 -16.67 -13.51
N ASP A 234 -5.25 -16.64 -14.71
CA ASP A 234 -3.83 -16.43 -14.88
C ASP A 234 -3.39 -15.06 -14.32
N LEU A 235 -2.49 -15.10 -13.32
CA LEU A 235 -1.95 -13.90 -12.69
C LEU A 235 -1.08 -13.08 -13.65
N SER A 236 -0.39 -13.74 -14.58
CA SER A 236 0.47 -13.07 -15.56
C SER A 236 -0.34 -12.22 -16.54
N ALA A 237 -1.55 -12.65 -16.89
CA ALA A 237 -2.47 -11.91 -17.75
C ALA A 237 -2.98 -10.60 -17.11
N ARG A 238 -2.79 -10.41 -15.80
CA ARG A 238 -3.24 -9.21 -15.07
C ARG A 238 -2.22 -8.08 -15.07
N GLU A 239 -1.00 -8.29 -15.59
CA GLU A 239 0.05 -7.25 -15.59
C GLU A 239 -0.28 -6.08 -16.50
N TRP A 240 -0.55 -6.32 -17.79
CA TRP A 240 -0.88 -5.24 -18.74
C TRP A 240 -2.10 -4.42 -18.32
N PRO A 241 -3.22 -5.03 -17.86
CA PRO A 241 -4.33 -4.26 -17.31
C PRO A 241 -3.95 -3.47 -16.06
N THR A 242 -3.07 -3.98 -15.20
CA THR A 242 -2.55 -3.21 -14.06
C THR A 242 -1.87 -1.92 -14.53
N ILE A 243 -1.00 -2.02 -15.55
CA ILE A 243 -0.29 -0.87 -16.11
C ILE A 243 -1.27 0.14 -16.73
N ALA A 244 -2.27 -0.33 -17.47
CA ALA A 244 -3.31 0.52 -18.05
C ALA A 244 -4.11 1.28 -16.98
N ILE A 245 -4.46 0.60 -15.87
CA ILE A 245 -5.17 1.25 -14.76
C ILE A 245 -4.24 2.23 -14.04
N THR A 246 -2.94 1.94 -13.90
CA THR A 246 -1.95 2.86 -13.34
C THR A 246 -1.91 4.18 -14.12
N ALA A 247 -1.83 4.13 -15.45
CA ALA A 247 -1.86 5.31 -16.31
C ALA A 247 -3.17 6.10 -16.14
N ASN A 248 -4.32 5.42 -16.22
CA ASN A 248 -5.63 6.06 -16.03
C ASN A 248 -5.80 6.70 -14.63
N ALA A 249 -5.30 6.02 -13.59
CA ALA A 249 -5.36 6.55 -12.23
C ALA A 249 -4.47 7.80 -12.07
N ARG A 250 -3.32 7.85 -12.75
CA ARG A 250 -2.44 9.04 -12.76
C ARG A 250 -3.14 10.25 -13.39
N GLU A 251 -3.86 10.07 -14.50
CA GLU A 251 -4.70 11.13 -15.11
C GLU A 251 -5.76 11.67 -14.15
N LYS A 252 -6.24 10.82 -13.23
CA LYS A 252 -7.19 11.17 -12.15
C LYS A 252 -6.52 11.75 -10.89
N GLY A 253 -5.22 12.04 -10.94
CA GLY A 253 -4.49 12.67 -9.84
C GLY A 253 -3.96 11.70 -8.77
N VAL A 254 -4.01 10.39 -8.98
CA VAL A 254 -3.38 9.43 -8.06
C VAL A 254 -1.87 9.53 -8.18
N MET A 255 -1.19 9.70 -7.03
CA MET A 255 0.24 9.97 -6.98
C MET A 255 1.06 8.82 -6.39
N LEU A 256 0.42 7.82 -5.78
CA LEU A 256 1.10 6.66 -5.20
C LEU A 256 0.49 5.37 -5.74
N HIS A 257 1.33 4.49 -6.29
CA HIS A 257 0.89 3.26 -6.95
C HIS A 257 1.64 2.05 -6.37
N ARG A 258 0.90 1.15 -5.72
CA ARG A 258 1.45 -0.05 -5.08
C ARG A 258 1.35 -1.25 -6.03
N VAL A 259 2.51 -1.74 -6.49
CA VAL A 259 2.58 -2.74 -7.58
C VAL A 259 3.65 -3.82 -7.36
N HIS A 260 3.48 -4.97 -8.03
CA HIS A 260 4.50 -6.03 -8.08
C HIS A 260 5.55 -5.79 -9.18
N ALA A 261 5.12 -5.38 -10.37
CA ALA A 261 6.00 -5.11 -11.50
C ALA A 261 6.36 -3.61 -11.55
N VAL A 262 7.52 -3.24 -11.02
CA VAL A 262 7.90 -1.83 -10.83
C VAL A 262 8.17 -1.14 -12.16
N ARG A 263 9.15 -1.64 -12.94
CA ARG A 263 9.61 -0.98 -14.17
C ARG A 263 8.50 -0.57 -15.12
N PRO A 264 7.58 -1.46 -15.55
CA PRO A 264 6.57 -1.09 -16.54
C PRO A 264 5.56 -0.06 -16.00
N ASN A 265 5.30 -0.07 -14.68
CA ASN A 265 4.44 0.96 -14.07
C ASN A 265 5.15 2.31 -13.96
N VAL A 266 6.45 2.34 -13.66
CA VAL A 266 7.26 3.58 -13.70
C VAL A 266 7.28 4.17 -15.11
N GLU A 267 7.49 3.35 -16.13
CA GLU A 267 7.52 3.78 -17.53
C GLU A 267 6.15 4.33 -17.97
N ALA A 268 5.06 3.66 -17.59
CA ALA A 268 3.70 4.13 -17.86
C ALA A 268 3.40 5.47 -17.18
N LEU A 269 3.81 5.65 -15.92
CA LEU A 269 3.64 6.91 -15.21
C LEU A 269 4.43 8.05 -15.87
N ARG A 270 5.70 7.82 -16.22
CA ARG A 270 6.53 8.81 -16.92
C ARG A 270 5.91 9.23 -18.25
N MET A 271 5.37 8.26 -19.02
CA MET A 271 4.73 8.56 -20.29
C MET A 271 3.44 9.35 -20.10
N THR A 272 2.63 8.96 -19.12
CA THR A 272 1.40 9.68 -18.77
C THR A 272 1.72 11.11 -18.33
N GLU A 273 2.72 11.31 -17.48
CA GLU A 273 3.15 12.62 -16.99
C GLU A 273 3.66 13.52 -18.13
N ALA A 274 4.41 12.95 -19.06
CA ALA A 274 4.85 13.69 -20.26
C ALA A 274 3.65 14.16 -21.11
N ILE A 275 2.63 13.32 -21.29
CA ILE A 275 1.38 13.67 -22.01
C ILE A 275 0.61 14.76 -21.25
N LEU A 276 0.60 14.73 -19.92
CA LEU A 276 -0.03 15.74 -19.07
C LEU A 276 0.75 17.07 -19.00
N GLY A 277 1.91 17.15 -19.64
CA GLY A 277 2.78 18.34 -19.61
C GLY A 277 3.50 18.53 -18.27
N VAL A 278 3.59 17.48 -17.46
CA VAL A 278 4.37 17.49 -16.23
C VAL A 278 5.82 17.18 -16.61
N THR A 279 6.64 18.22 -16.66
CA THR A 279 8.10 18.08 -16.89
C THR A 279 8.80 17.87 -15.56
N GLY A 280 9.57 16.78 -15.46
CA GLY A 280 10.43 16.49 -14.29
C GLY A 280 11.66 17.39 -14.24
#